data_cb329f31db71f6f01e38c49b2292e97f
#
_entry.id   cb329f31db71f6f01e38c49b2292e97f
#
_cell.length_a   1.000
_cell.length_b   1.000
_cell.length_c   1.000
_cell.angle_alpha   90.00
_cell.angle_beta   90.00
_cell.angle_gamma   90.00
#
_symmetry.space_group_name_H-M   'P 1'
#
loop_
_entity.id
_entity.type
_entity.pdbx_description
1 polymer ?
#
loop_
_entity_poly.entity_id
_entity_poly.type
_entity_poly.pdbx_seq_one_letter_code
_entity_poly.pdbx_strand_id
1 'polypeptide(L)'
;LLIIETFRLLLPGLWTAFSSGDEQALSDYLTSEGRLRSFLTLWFLAFVQVVSLVIPAMPVQLAAGIAYGPWKGFVTSFSASVAANFLVFLLARRLAKVIELLTANSSKANKLLNSVRNSKNPWFYTILAFITPGLPNGIIPYAAAHANMKPKQFFAAICISMPIPTLLTCLAGSYLVTGDWLFTVLI
;
A
#
# COMPACT_ATOMS: atom_id res chain seq x y z
N LEU A 1 4.46 -1.57 -17.22
CA LEU A 1 3.68 -2.23 -18.30
C LEU A 1 3.68 -3.76 -18.12
N LEU A 2 4.84 -4.41 -18.03
CA LEU A 2 4.98 -5.87 -17.92
C LEU A 2 4.24 -6.46 -16.70
N ILE A 3 4.34 -5.84 -15.54
CA ILE A 3 3.67 -6.26 -14.30
C ILE A 3 2.15 -6.19 -14.44
N ILE A 4 1.62 -5.14 -15.07
CA ILE A 4 0.18 -4.94 -15.30
C ILE A 4 -0.34 -5.99 -16.27
N GLU A 5 0.38 -6.27 -17.35
CA GLU A 5 0.01 -7.30 -18.33
C GLU A 5 0.08 -8.70 -17.73
N THR A 6 1.11 -8.99 -16.93
CA THR A 6 1.22 -10.28 -16.23
C THR A 6 0.07 -10.47 -15.24
N PHE A 7 -0.30 -9.41 -14.51
CA PHE A 7 -1.41 -9.43 -13.57
C PHE A 7 -2.75 -9.65 -14.28
N ARG A 8 -2.98 -8.97 -15.40
CA ARG A 8 -4.17 -9.13 -16.25
C ARG A 8 -4.30 -10.53 -16.86
N LEU A 9 -3.17 -11.13 -17.26
CA LEU A 9 -3.13 -12.47 -17.84
C LEU A 9 -3.30 -13.59 -16.83
N LEU A 10 -2.70 -13.44 -15.64
CA LEU A 10 -2.71 -14.48 -14.61
C LEU A 10 -4.01 -14.50 -13.78
N LEU A 11 -4.64 -13.34 -13.60
CA LEU A 11 -5.81 -13.18 -12.75
C LEU A 11 -6.88 -12.27 -13.42
N PRO A 12 -7.48 -12.69 -14.54
CA PRO A 12 -8.40 -11.84 -15.31
C PRO A 12 -9.64 -11.44 -14.52
N GLY A 13 -10.17 -12.29 -13.65
CA GLY A 13 -11.30 -11.98 -12.77
C GLY A 13 -10.96 -10.93 -11.73
N LEU A 14 -9.76 -10.98 -11.17
CA LEU A 14 -9.27 -9.99 -10.23
C LEU A 14 -9.01 -8.64 -10.91
N TRP A 15 -8.51 -8.65 -12.13
CA TRP A 15 -8.29 -7.43 -12.91
C TRP A 15 -9.60 -6.71 -13.22
N THR A 16 -10.64 -7.45 -13.64
CA THR A 16 -11.95 -6.84 -13.89
C THR A 16 -12.60 -6.29 -12.63
N ALA A 17 -12.58 -7.03 -11.53
CA ALA A 17 -13.08 -6.57 -10.24
C ALA A 17 -12.31 -5.36 -9.72
N PHE A 18 -11.00 -5.31 -9.95
CA PHE A 18 -10.15 -4.19 -9.54
C PHE A 18 -10.34 -2.96 -10.43
N SER A 19 -10.41 -3.14 -11.76
CA SER A 19 -10.51 -2.03 -12.73
C SER A 19 -11.90 -1.38 -12.73
N SER A 20 -12.95 -2.09 -12.27
CA SER A 20 -14.28 -1.52 -12.08
C SER A 20 -14.34 -0.48 -10.95
N GLY A 21 -13.36 -0.48 -10.04
CA GLY A 21 -13.37 0.34 -8.84
C GLY A 21 -14.45 -0.07 -7.83
N ASP A 22 -15.09 -1.22 -8.04
CA ASP A 22 -16.14 -1.76 -7.20
C ASP A 22 -15.53 -2.67 -6.12
N GLU A 23 -15.55 -2.20 -4.90
CA GLU A 23 -15.01 -2.90 -3.72
C GLU A 23 -15.81 -4.19 -3.44
N GLN A 24 -17.10 -4.20 -3.76
CA GLN A 24 -17.97 -5.34 -3.58
C GLN A 24 -17.62 -6.45 -4.59
N ALA A 25 -17.41 -6.11 -5.86
CA ALA A 25 -16.99 -7.07 -6.89
C ALA A 25 -15.63 -7.70 -6.54
N LEU A 26 -14.70 -6.92 -5.98
CA LEU A 26 -13.42 -7.43 -5.52
C LEU A 26 -13.57 -8.37 -4.32
N SER A 27 -14.45 -8.03 -3.36
CA SER A 27 -14.77 -8.87 -2.21
C SER A 27 -15.40 -10.20 -2.62
N ASP A 28 -16.38 -10.16 -3.53
CA ASP A 28 -17.08 -11.34 -4.03
C ASP A 28 -16.13 -12.28 -4.77
N TYR A 29 -15.23 -11.74 -5.58
CA TYR A 29 -14.17 -12.52 -6.20
C TYR A 29 -13.29 -13.21 -5.15
N LEU A 30 -12.84 -12.46 -4.14
CA LEU A 30 -11.98 -13.00 -3.09
C LEU A 30 -12.68 -14.10 -2.26
N THR A 31 -13.97 -13.98 -2.02
CA THR A 31 -14.72 -14.96 -1.24
C THR A 31 -15.05 -16.23 -2.02
N SER A 32 -15.20 -16.17 -3.35
CA SER A 32 -15.54 -17.30 -4.23
C SER A 32 -14.41 -18.32 -4.42
N GLU A 33 -13.14 -17.89 -4.28
CA GLU A 33 -11.96 -18.66 -4.68
C GLU A 33 -11.41 -19.65 -3.64
N GLY A 34 -11.99 -19.73 -2.45
CA GLY A 34 -11.47 -20.54 -1.35
C GLY A 34 -10.41 -19.82 -0.51
N ARG A 35 -10.41 -20.12 0.80
CA ARG A 35 -9.71 -19.31 1.83
C ARG A 35 -8.23 -19.06 1.58
N LEU A 36 -7.48 -20.08 1.19
CA LEU A 36 -6.02 -19.94 1.02
C LEU A 36 -5.68 -19.16 -0.24
N ARG A 37 -6.38 -19.44 -1.35
CA ARG A 37 -6.15 -18.79 -2.63
C ARG A 37 -6.52 -17.30 -2.53
N SER A 38 -7.66 -16.99 -1.94
CA SER A 38 -8.10 -15.63 -1.69
C SER A 38 -7.11 -14.85 -0.82
N PHE A 39 -6.61 -15.47 0.25
CA PHE A 39 -5.59 -14.86 1.11
C PHE A 39 -4.32 -14.52 0.32
N LEU A 40 -3.80 -15.46 -0.45
CA LEU A 40 -2.61 -15.26 -1.27
C LEU A 40 -2.83 -14.19 -2.35
N THR A 41 -4.00 -14.19 -2.97
CA THR A 41 -4.39 -13.20 -3.98
C THR A 41 -4.44 -11.80 -3.38
N LEU A 42 -5.10 -11.62 -2.25
CA LEU A 42 -5.16 -10.34 -1.55
C LEU A 42 -3.78 -9.88 -1.07
N TRP A 43 -3.00 -10.79 -0.50
CA TRP A 43 -1.64 -10.50 -0.07
C TRP A 43 -0.77 -10.03 -1.25
N PHE A 44 -0.85 -10.74 -2.37
CA PHE A 44 -0.13 -10.40 -3.59
C PHE A 44 -0.61 -9.05 -4.18
N LEU A 45 -1.91 -8.82 -4.20
CA LEU A 45 -2.49 -7.54 -4.64
C LEU A 45 -2.01 -6.37 -3.77
N ALA A 46 -2.07 -6.55 -2.44
CA ALA A 46 -1.56 -5.57 -1.49
C ALA A 46 -0.04 -5.34 -1.61
N PHE A 47 0.71 -6.33 -2.04
CA PHE A 47 2.12 -6.22 -2.35
C PHE A 47 2.36 -5.44 -3.65
N VAL A 48 1.68 -5.82 -4.73
CA VAL A 48 1.84 -5.23 -6.07
C VAL A 48 1.41 -3.76 -6.09
N GLN A 49 0.39 -3.36 -5.34
CA GLN A 49 -0.03 -1.96 -5.25
C GLN A 49 1.10 -1.04 -4.79
N VAL A 50 1.89 -1.46 -3.80
CA VAL A 50 3.03 -0.66 -3.31
C VAL A 50 4.13 -0.57 -4.37
N VAL A 51 4.42 -1.69 -5.03
CA VAL A 51 5.50 -1.76 -6.04
C VAL A 51 5.14 -0.98 -7.30
N SER A 52 3.86 -0.99 -7.71
CA SER A 52 3.40 -0.36 -8.95
C SER A 52 3.35 1.17 -8.90
N LEU A 53 3.31 1.78 -7.71
CA LEU A 53 3.13 3.24 -7.48
C LEU A 53 1.81 3.83 -8.01
N VAL A 54 1.08 3.10 -8.84
CA VAL A 54 -0.13 3.57 -9.55
C VAL A 54 -1.40 3.17 -8.80
N ILE A 55 -1.40 2.00 -8.19
CA ILE A 55 -2.57 1.44 -7.53
C ILE A 55 -2.75 2.08 -6.15
N PRO A 56 -3.89 2.75 -5.87
CA PRO A 56 -4.13 3.31 -4.56
C PRO A 56 -4.30 2.20 -3.51
N ALA A 57 -3.79 2.43 -2.31
CA ALA A 57 -3.82 1.45 -1.21
C ALA A 57 -5.24 1.26 -0.64
N MET A 58 -6.02 2.33 -0.61
CA MET A 58 -7.31 2.39 0.07
C MET A 58 -8.32 1.33 -0.43
N PRO A 59 -8.60 1.19 -1.74
CA PRO A 59 -9.54 0.18 -2.23
C PRO A 59 -9.14 -1.25 -1.86
N VAL A 60 -7.86 -1.58 -1.89
CA VAL A 60 -7.37 -2.93 -1.55
C VAL A 60 -7.53 -3.22 -0.06
N GLN A 61 -7.27 -2.24 0.80
CA GLN A 61 -7.43 -2.39 2.26
C GLN A 61 -8.91 -2.42 2.66
N LEU A 62 -9.77 -1.63 2.01
CA LEU A 62 -11.23 -1.69 2.20
C LEU A 62 -11.75 -3.07 1.81
N ALA A 63 -11.42 -3.56 0.61
CA ALA A 63 -11.80 -4.89 0.16
C ALA A 63 -11.29 -6.00 1.10
N ALA A 64 -10.10 -5.85 1.68
CA ALA A 64 -9.61 -6.75 2.70
C ALA A 64 -10.47 -6.76 3.97
N GLY A 65 -10.92 -5.58 4.40
CA GLY A 65 -11.84 -5.42 5.54
C GLY A 65 -13.21 -6.03 5.27
N ILE A 66 -13.75 -5.83 4.07
CA ILE A 66 -15.02 -6.40 3.61
C ILE A 66 -14.94 -7.94 3.58
N ALA A 67 -13.92 -8.51 2.92
CA ALA A 67 -13.82 -9.94 2.67
C ALA A 67 -13.44 -10.76 3.90
N TYR A 68 -12.59 -10.24 4.77
CA TYR A 68 -12.01 -11.00 5.89
C TYR A 68 -12.27 -10.40 7.28
N GLY A 69 -12.98 -9.30 7.32
CA GLY A 69 -13.16 -8.52 8.54
C GLY A 69 -11.90 -7.75 8.95
N PRO A 70 -12.00 -6.90 9.96
CA PRO A 70 -10.97 -5.90 10.26
C PRO A 70 -9.62 -6.50 10.63
N TRP A 71 -9.59 -7.53 11.46
CA TRP A 71 -8.35 -8.09 11.99
C TRP A 71 -7.56 -8.91 10.97
N LYS A 72 -8.23 -9.83 10.26
CA LYS A 72 -7.57 -10.64 9.23
C LYS A 72 -7.19 -9.80 8.02
N GLY A 73 -8.07 -8.88 7.60
CA GLY A 73 -7.78 -7.92 6.56
C GLY A 73 -6.58 -7.04 6.91
N PHE A 74 -6.50 -6.56 8.16
CA PHE A 74 -5.37 -5.80 8.67
C PHE A 74 -4.06 -6.61 8.59
N VAL A 75 -4.02 -7.82 9.17
CA VAL A 75 -2.79 -8.62 9.19
C VAL A 75 -2.30 -8.93 7.77
N THR A 76 -3.21 -9.26 6.86
CA THR A 76 -2.89 -9.53 5.45
C THR A 76 -2.33 -8.30 4.76
N SER A 77 -3.05 -7.19 4.82
CA SER A 77 -2.66 -5.93 4.15
C SER A 77 -1.39 -5.34 4.76
N PHE A 78 -1.27 -5.35 6.08
CA PHE A 78 -0.11 -4.82 6.78
C PHE A 78 1.16 -5.62 6.46
N SER A 79 1.11 -6.96 6.57
CA SER A 79 2.27 -7.80 6.29
C SER A 79 2.74 -7.67 4.83
N ALA A 80 1.81 -7.64 3.88
CA ALA A 80 2.11 -7.43 2.47
C ALA A 80 2.73 -6.04 2.22
N SER A 81 2.15 -4.99 2.82
CA SER A 81 2.64 -3.62 2.69
C SER A 81 4.04 -3.44 3.29
N VAL A 82 4.30 -4.04 4.46
CA VAL A 82 5.64 -4.03 5.08
C VAL A 82 6.66 -4.70 4.17
N ALA A 83 6.35 -5.90 3.67
CA ALA A 83 7.24 -6.65 2.78
C ALA A 83 7.53 -5.86 1.49
N ALA A 84 6.49 -5.29 0.86
CA ALA A 84 6.62 -4.54 -0.38
C ALA A 84 7.42 -3.24 -0.19
N ASN A 85 7.06 -2.42 0.81
CA ASN A 85 7.78 -1.17 1.08
C ASN A 85 9.25 -1.43 1.42
N PHE A 86 9.54 -2.47 2.19
CA PHE A 86 10.91 -2.81 2.53
C PHE A 86 11.70 -3.30 1.31
N LEU A 87 11.09 -4.13 0.44
CA LEU A 87 11.70 -4.54 -0.81
C LEU A 87 11.98 -3.34 -1.72
N VAL A 88 10.99 -2.46 -1.91
CA VAL A 88 11.15 -1.24 -2.73
C VAL A 88 12.27 -0.36 -2.17
N PHE A 89 12.35 -0.19 -0.86
CA PHE A 89 13.45 0.54 -0.22
C PHE A 89 14.82 -0.07 -0.53
N LEU A 90 14.97 -1.39 -0.43
CA LEU A 90 16.23 -2.07 -0.73
C LEU A 90 16.63 -1.94 -2.20
N LEU A 91 15.65 -2.07 -3.10
CA LEU A 91 15.86 -1.89 -4.55
C LEU A 91 16.21 -0.43 -4.87
N ALA A 92 15.51 0.51 -4.25
CA ALA A 92 15.74 1.93 -4.43
C ALA A 92 17.17 2.36 -4.07
N ARG A 93 17.74 1.78 -3.04
CA ARG A 93 19.15 2.03 -2.67
C ARG A 93 20.15 1.60 -3.74
N ARG A 94 19.81 0.61 -4.58
CA ARG A 94 20.66 0.10 -5.65
C ARG A 94 20.41 0.79 -7.00
N LEU A 95 19.20 1.32 -7.19
CA LEU A 95 18.70 1.81 -8.47
C LEU A 95 18.44 3.33 -8.46
N ALA A 96 19.31 4.12 -7.84
CA ALA A 96 19.15 5.57 -7.67
C ALA A 96 18.80 6.33 -8.97
N LYS A 97 19.41 5.95 -10.11
CA LYS A 97 19.15 6.56 -11.42
C LYS A 97 17.72 6.32 -11.93
N VAL A 98 17.12 5.17 -11.62
CA VAL A 98 15.75 4.85 -12.05
C VAL A 98 14.73 5.72 -11.31
N ILE A 99 15.05 6.08 -10.08
CA ILE A 99 14.19 6.91 -9.23
C ILE A 99 14.13 8.34 -9.74
N GLU A 100 15.26 8.92 -10.14
CA GLU A 100 15.29 10.26 -10.74
C GLU A 100 14.37 10.32 -11.97
N LEU A 101 14.36 9.28 -12.80
CA LEU A 101 13.49 9.19 -13.97
C LEU A 101 12.00 9.06 -13.61
N LEU A 102 11.68 8.27 -12.58
CA LEU A 102 10.29 8.04 -12.15
C LEU A 102 9.68 9.24 -11.43
N THR A 103 10.50 10.06 -10.78
CA THR A 103 10.04 11.21 -9.99
C THR A 103 10.15 12.54 -10.73
N ALA A 104 10.87 12.60 -11.85
CA ALA A 104 11.17 13.82 -12.60
C ALA A 104 9.93 14.68 -12.89
N ASN A 105 8.79 14.07 -13.17
CA ASN A 105 7.54 14.74 -13.55
C ASN A 105 6.55 14.97 -12.42
N SER A 106 6.87 14.57 -11.16
CA SER A 106 5.94 14.69 -10.03
C SER A 106 6.39 15.75 -9.02
N SER A 107 5.73 16.90 -9.02
CA SER A 107 5.98 17.97 -8.05
C SER A 107 5.80 17.52 -6.58
N LYS A 108 4.81 16.67 -6.29
CA LYS A 108 4.56 16.13 -4.94
C LYS A 108 5.66 15.15 -4.51
N ALA A 109 6.10 14.27 -5.43
CA ALA A 109 7.18 13.34 -5.17
C ALA A 109 8.49 14.08 -4.87
N ASN A 110 8.82 15.09 -5.68
CA ASN A 110 10.04 15.89 -5.50
C ASN A 110 10.05 16.69 -4.18
N LYS A 111 8.90 17.24 -3.77
CA LYS A 111 8.79 17.89 -2.46
C LYS A 111 9.04 16.91 -1.31
N LEU A 112 8.43 15.72 -1.37
CA LEU A 112 8.64 14.69 -0.36
C LEU A 112 10.10 14.21 -0.31
N LEU A 113 10.68 13.91 -1.47
CA LEU A 113 12.09 13.50 -1.58
C LEU A 113 13.01 14.53 -0.93
N ASN A 114 12.83 15.82 -1.26
CA ASN A 114 13.62 16.91 -0.72
C ASN A 114 13.39 17.11 0.78
N SER A 115 12.16 16.97 1.27
CA SER A 115 11.84 17.10 2.70
C SER A 115 12.51 16.01 3.52
N VAL A 116 12.47 14.76 3.06
CA VAL A 116 13.10 13.63 3.76
C VAL A 116 14.63 13.72 3.64
N ARG A 117 15.16 14.01 2.44
CA ARG A 117 16.60 14.08 2.16
C ARG A 117 17.32 15.17 2.94
N ASN A 118 16.72 16.38 3.01
CA ASN A 118 17.33 17.55 3.62
C ASN A 118 17.00 17.67 5.12
N SER A 119 16.27 16.71 5.68
CA SER A 119 15.87 16.73 7.08
C SER A 119 17.04 16.33 8.01
N LYS A 120 17.08 16.93 9.19
CA LYS A 120 17.98 16.50 10.28
C LYS A 120 17.62 15.11 10.83
N ASN A 121 16.38 14.67 10.65
CA ASN A 121 15.88 13.39 11.12
C ASN A 121 15.00 12.69 10.06
N PRO A 122 15.61 12.02 9.05
CA PRO A 122 14.87 11.35 7.99
C PRO A 122 13.87 10.28 8.49
N TRP A 123 14.18 9.63 9.61
CA TRP A 123 13.33 8.63 10.23
C TRP A 123 11.97 9.20 10.67
N PHE A 124 11.99 10.34 11.35
CA PHE A 124 10.76 11.04 11.78
C PHE A 124 9.91 11.50 10.59
N TYR A 125 10.54 12.10 9.58
CA TYR A 125 9.82 12.53 8.37
C TYR A 125 9.25 11.35 7.58
N THR A 126 9.90 10.19 7.59
CA THR A 126 9.38 8.97 6.95
C THR A 126 8.12 8.47 7.68
N ILE A 127 8.10 8.49 9.02
CA ILE A 127 6.91 8.16 9.81
C ILE A 127 5.76 9.13 9.47
N LEU A 128 6.02 10.44 9.50
CA LEU A 128 5.01 11.45 9.16
C LEU A 128 4.47 11.24 7.74
N ALA A 129 5.34 10.93 6.77
CA ALA A 129 4.92 10.70 5.39
C ALA A 129 3.96 9.51 5.27
N PHE A 130 4.20 8.41 5.98
CA PHE A 130 3.29 7.25 5.98
C PHE A 130 1.94 7.52 6.66
N ILE A 131 1.92 8.40 7.66
CA ILE A 131 0.69 8.77 8.38
C ILE A 131 -0.12 9.82 7.60
N THR A 132 0.55 10.64 6.77
CA THR A 132 -0.11 11.73 6.04
C THR A 132 -1.01 11.18 4.94
N PRO A 133 -2.33 11.42 4.99
CA PRO A 133 -3.25 10.96 3.96
C PRO A 133 -2.98 11.65 2.62
N GLY A 134 -3.21 10.92 1.52
CA GLY A 134 -3.05 11.45 0.16
C GLY A 134 -1.63 11.45 -0.38
N LEU A 135 -0.62 11.00 0.37
CA LEU A 135 0.69 10.71 -0.18
C LEU A 135 0.72 9.29 -0.76
N PRO A 136 1.25 9.10 -1.98
CA PRO A 136 1.41 7.77 -2.54
C PRO A 136 2.44 6.98 -1.72
N ASN A 137 1.98 5.94 -1.02
CA ASN A 137 2.82 5.12 -0.14
C ASN A 137 4.06 4.55 -0.85
N GLY A 138 3.94 4.25 -2.13
CA GLY A 138 5.04 3.71 -2.93
C GLY A 138 6.22 4.68 -3.14
N ILE A 139 6.04 5.99 -2.98
CA ILE A 139 7.12 6.98 -3.14
C ILE A 139 7.98 7.10 -1.87
N ILE A 140 7.41 6.82 -0.71
CA ILE A 140 8.07 7.01 0.59
C ILE A 140 9.35 6.15 0.73
N PRO A 141 9.35 4.85 0.33
CA PRO A 141 10.57 4.04 0.36
C PRO A 141 11.72 4.63 -0.45
N TYR A 142 11.42 5.26 -1.59
CA TYR A 142 12.41 5.92 -2.43
C TYR A 142 13.01 7.14 -1.73
N ALA A 143 12.15 7.98 -1.11
CA ALA A 143 12.61 9.14 -0.35
C ALA A 143 13.54 8.75 0.80
N ALA A 144 13.16 7.72 1.56
CA ALA A 144 13.96 7.19 2.65
C ALA A 144 15.29 6.58 2.18
N ALA A 145 15.29 5.90 1.03
CA ALA A 145 16.51 5.34 0.43
C ALA A 145 17.50 6.43 0.01
N HIS A 146 16.98 7.55 -0.56
CA HIS A 146 17.79 8.71 -0.94
C HIS A 146 18.35 9.49 0.26
N ALA A 147 17.69 9.46 1.39
CA ALA A 147 18.16 10.06 2.63
C ALA A 147 19.21 9.20 3.37
N ASN A 148 19.75 8.16 2.73
CA ASN A 148 20.72 7.23 3.29
C ASN A 148 20.27 6.58 4.62
N MET A 149 18.97 6.41 4.81
CA MET A 149 18.42 5.78 6.00
C MET A 149 18.87 4.32 6.10
N LYS A 150 19.22 3.87 7.30
CA LYS A 150 19.59 2.45 7.53
C LYS A 150 18.37 1.54 7.35
N PRO A 151 18.52 0.31 6.80
CA PRO A 151 17.38 -0.61 6.61
C PRO A 151 16.59 -0.89 7.89
N LYS A 152 17.27 -1.05 9.01
CA LYS A 152 16.60 -1.24 10.31
C LYS A 152 15.75 -0.04 10.74
N GLN A 153 16.21 1.18 10.47
CA GLN A 153 15.46 2.40 10.77
C GLN A 153 14.21 2.50 9.88
N PHE A 154 14.34 2.19 8.59
CA PHE A 154 13.22 2.20 7.68
C PHE A 154 12.18 1.14 8.05
N PHE A 155 12.62 -0.08 8.35
CA PHE A 155 11.73 -1.15 8.81
C PHE A 155 10.97 -0.74 10.08
N ALA A 156 11.66 -0.18 11.07
CA ALA A 156 11.02 0.33 12.29
C ALA A 156 10.02 1.46 12.00
N ALA A 157 10.35 2.38 11.07
CA ALA A 157 9.43 3.45 10.66
C ALA A 157 8.13 2.90 10.08
N ILE A 158 8.19 1.90 9.17
CA ILE A 158 7.00 1.24 8.61
C ILE A 158 6.17 0.59 9.72
N CYS A 159 6.81 -0.20 10.58
CA CYS A 159 6.13 -0.94 11.64
C CYS A 159 5.44 -0.02 12.66
N ILE A 160 5.92 1.20 12.83
CA ILE A 160 5.32 2.19 13.74
C ILE A 160 4.21 2.98 13.07
N SER A 161 4.40 3.37 11.80
CA SER A 161 3.51 4.32 11.13
C SER A 161 2.32 3.67 10.44
N MET A 162 2.47 2.48 9.86
CA MET A 162 1.42 1.87 9.03
C MET A 162 0.31 1.13 9.79
N PRO A 163 0.48 0.62 11.03
CA PRO A 163 -0.58 -0.16 11.68
C PRO A 163 -1.90 0.61 11.81
N ILE A 164 -1.84 1.85 12.30
CA ILE A 164 -3.06 2.64 12.56
C ILE A 164 -3.84 2.93 11.28
N PRO A 165 -3.29 3.56 10.22
CA PRO A 165 -4.04 3.84 9.01
C PRO A 165 -4.54 2.56 8.30
N THR A 166 -3.74 1.49 8.29
CA THR A 166 -4.15 0.22 7.68
C THR A 166 -5.31 -0.42 8.45
N LEU A 167 -5.25 -0.43 9.79
CA LEU A 167 -6.33 -0.96 10.61
C LEU A 167 -7.62 -0.15 10.45
N LEU A 168 -7.53 1.18 10.48
CA LEU A 168 -8.68 2.07 10.28
C LEU A 168 -9.34 1.82 8.92
N THR A 169 -8.57 1.70 7.85
CA THR A 169 -9.13 1.42 6.52
C THR A 169 -9.79 0.03 6.45
N CYS A 170 -9.20 -1.00 7.07
CA CYS A 170 -9.85 -2.33 7.13
C CYS A 170 -11.10 -2.32 8.02
N LEU A 171 -11.13 -1.54 9.10
CA LEU A 171 -12.32 -1.32 9.92
C LEU A 171 -13.42 -0.63 9.11
N ALA A 172 -13.10 0.44 8.40
CA ALA A 172 -14.03 1.13 7.52
C ALA A 172 -14.65 0.19 6.48
N GLY A 173 -13.84 -0.66 5.83
CA GLY A 173 -14.34 -1.70 4.92
C GLY A 173 -15.30 -2.68 5.59
N SER A 174 -14.98 -3.12 6.80
CA SER A 174 -15.86 -4.02 7.57
C SER A 174 -17.20 -3.37 7.94
N TYR A 175 -17.21 -2.08 8.31
CA TYR A 175 -18.43 -1.35 8.66
C TYR A 175 -19.31 -1.05 7.44
N LEU A 176 -18.74 -0.94 6.23
CA LEU A 176 -19.53 -0.84 4.99
C LEU A 176 -20.48 -2.03 4.82
N VAL A 177 -20.07 -3.23 5.21
CA VAL A 177 -20.91 -4.45 5.09
C VAL A 177 -21.98 -4.50 6.18
N THR A 178 -21.68 -4.02 7.39
CA THR A 178 -22.64 -4.03 8.51
C THR A 178 -23.68 -2.93 8.43
N GLY A 179 -23.52 -1.98 7.49
CA GLY A 179 -24.45 -0.86 7.30
C GLY A 179 -24.26 0.30 8.31
N ASP A 180 -23.21 0.26 9.10
CA ASP A 180 -22.88 1.29 10.09
C ASP A 180 -22.13 2.47 9.45
N TRP A 181 -22.84 3.19 8.56
CA TRP A 181 -22.29 4.30 7.78
C TRP A 181 -21.66 5.42 8.63
N LEU A 182 -22.19 5.63 9.85
CA LEU A 182 -21.64 6.64 10.76
C LEU A 182 -20.19 6.34 11.14
N PHE A 183 -19.87 5.08 11.45
CA PHE A 183 -18.50 4.68 11.79
C PHE A 183 -17.59 4.70 10.57
N THR A 184 -18.09 4.34 9.38
CA THR A 184 -17.32 4.39 8.14
C THR A 184 -16.87 5.81 7.78
N VAL A 185 -17.72 6.82 8.04
CA VAL A 185 -17.42 8.23 7.73
C VAL A 185 -16.53 8.88 8.80
N LEU A 186 -16.60 8.41 10.06
CA LEU A 186 -15.82 8.94 11.18
C LEU A 186 -14.36 8.43 11.21
N ILE A 187 -14.06 7.30 10.55
CA ILE A 187 -12.74 6.70 10.42
C ILE A 187 -12.00 7.25 9.22
#